data_c31d9fde17c4f193c4354ac5e8d77f7d
#
_entry.id   c31d9fde17c4f193c4354ac5e8d77f7d
#
_cell.length_a   1.000
_cell.length_b   1.000
_cell.length_c   1.000
_cell.angle_alpha   90.00
_cell.angle_beta   90.00
_cell.angle_gamma   90.00
#
_symmetry.space_group_name_H-M   'P 1'
#
loop_
_entity.id
_entity.type
_entity.pdbx_description
1 polymer ?
#
loop_
_entity_poly.entity_id
_entity_poly.type
_entity_poly.pdbx_seq_one_letter_code
_entity_poly.pdbx_strand_id
1 'polypeptide(L)'
;MSYINKEILNKKLFPITLGGEHSITPGCIAPFAKKYKKLCLLHFDAHADLRESYNGEKFSHASAIKRCLDYKNVSVISFGIRNISKNEIHY
;
A
#
# COMPACT_ATOMS: atom_id res chain seq x y z
N MET A 1 8.21 9.91 1.82
CA MET A 1 6.75 10.10 1.59
C MET A 1 5.96 10.10 2.88
N SER A 2 6.27 9.23 3.84
CA SER A 2 5.56 9.16 5.12
C SER A 2 5.58 10.49 5.86
N TYR A 3 6.74 11.13 5.97
CA TYR A 3 6.87 12.42 6.67
C TYR A 3 6.01 13.51 6.00
N ILE A 4 6.05 13.60 4.69
CA ILE A 4 5.29 14.61 3.94
C ILE A 4 3.79 14.41 4.11
N ASN A 5 3.31 13.17 3.99
CA ASN A 5 1.90 12.87 4.15
C ASN A 5 1.43 13.13 5.58
N LYS A 6 2.27 12.84 6.58
CA LYS A 6 1.97 13.15 7.98
C LYS A 6 1.79 14.66 8.19
N GLU A 7 2.66 15.48 7.61
CA GLU A 7 2.55 16.93 7.70
C GLU A 7 1.25 17.44 7.09
N ILE A 8 0.89 16.91 5.91
CA ILE A 8 -0.35 17.31 5.23
C ILE A 8 -1.57 16.91 6.06
N LEU A 9 -1.60 15.69 6.61
CA LEU A 9 -2.70 15.24 7.47
C LEU A 9 -2.83 16.06 8.74
N ASN A 10 -1.72 16.43 9.37
CA ASN A 10 -1.74 17.24 10.57
C ASN A 10 -2.33 18.63 10.34
N LYS A 11 -2.26 19.13 9.12
CA LYS A 11 -2.89 20.39 8.71
C LYS A 11 -4.34 20.23 8.29
N LYS A 12 -4.92 19.03 8.43
CA LYS A 12 -6.29 18.67 8.02
C LYS A 12 -6.51 18.85 6.52
N LEU A 13 -5.48 18.64 5.74
CA LEU A 13 -5.52 18.68 4.28
C LEU A 13 -5.55 17.24 3.75
N PHE A 14 -6.00 17.07 2.51
CA PHE A 14 -6.07 15.78 1.85
C PHE A 14 -4.88 15.63 0.90
N PRO A 15 -3.93 14.70 1.16
CA PRO A 15 -2.78 14.53 0.29
C PRO A 15 -3.12 13.73 -0.97
N ILE A 16 -2.59 14.18 -2.10
CA ILE A 16 -2.64 13.45 -3.36
C ILE A 16 -1.20 13.28 -3.83
N THR A 17 -0.76 12.03 -3.96
CA THR A 17 0.60 11.71 -4.39
C THR A 17 0.59 11.26 -5.84
N LEU A 18 1.38 11.93 -6.68
CA LEU A 18 1.48 11.60 -8.10
C LEU A 18 2.85 11.04 -8.41
N GLY A 19 2.85 9.97 -9.19
CA GLY A 19 4.06 9.41 -9.74
C GLY A 19 4.79 8.44 -8.86
N GLY A 20 5.92 8.03 -9.37
CA GLY A 20 6.81 7.12 -8.73
C GLY A 20 6.46 5.66 -8.93
N GLU A 21 7.32 4.82 -8.42
CA GLU A 21 7.14 3.39 -8.41
C GLU A 21 6.17 3.01 -7.29
N HIS A 22 5.44 1.91 -7.46
CA HIS A 22 4.44 1.47 -6.48
C HIS A 22 5.01 1.21 -5.08
N SER A 23 6.31 0.96 -4.98
CA SER A 23 6.98 0.75 -3.70
C SER A 23 6.88 1.94 -2.74
N ILE A 24 6.48 3.12 -3.20
CA ILE A 24 6.26 4.29 -2.33
C ILE A 24 4.98 4.20 -1.52
N THR A 25 4.03 3.36 -1.93
CA THR A 25 2.69 3.30 -1.32
C THR A 25 2.72 2.99 0.18
N PRO A 26 3.52 2.04 0.68
CA PRO A 26 3.58 1.81 2.13
C PRO A 26 3.97 3.07 2.92
N GLY A 27 4.90 3.85 2.40
CA GLY A 27 5.27 5.12 3.02
C GLY A 27 4.16 6.15 2.97
N CYS A 28 3.39 6.17 1.89
CA CYS A 28 2.27 7.09 1.74
C CYS A 28 1.13 6.78 2.71
N ILE A 29 0.82 5.51 2.95
CA ILE A 29 -0.30 5.14 3.81
C ILE A 29 0.05 5.07 5.29
N ALA A 30 1.32 5.01 5.66
CA ALA A 30 1.74 4.86 7.05
C ALA A 30 1.08 5.88 7.99
N PRO A 31 1.07 7.20 7.69
CA PRO A 31 0.41 8.16 8.58
C PRO A 31 -1.11 7.97 8.64
N PHE A 32 -1.75 7.52 7.55
CA PHE A 32 -3.18 7.21 7.56
C PHE A 32 -3.47 6.01 8.46
N ALA A 33 -2.64 4.96 8.38
CA ALA A 33 -2.80 3.77 9.22
C ALA A 33 -2.63 4.11 10.70
N LYS A 34 -1.80 5.08 11.04
CA LYS A 34 -1.60 5.52 12.42
C LYS A 34 -2.73 6.41 12.91
N LYS A 35 -3.33 7.21 12.02
CA LYS A 35 -4.37 8.18 12.37
C LYS A 35 -5.75 7.53 12.53
N TYR A 36 -6.09 6.57 11.69
CA TYR A 36 -7.41 5.97 11.64
C TYR A 36 -7.40 4.58 12.26
N LYS A 37 -8.46 4.24 13.00
CA LYS A 37 -8.59 2.92 13.64
C LYS A 37 -8.78 1.80 12.63
N LYS A 38 -9.49 2.09 11.54
CA LYS A 38 -9.71 1.16 10.43
C LYS A 38 -9.47 1.90 9.14
N LEU A 39 -8.72 1.29 8.23
CA LEU A 39 -8.41 1.86 6.93
C LEU A 39 -8.64 0.82 5.86
N CYS A 40 -9.42 1.18 4.85
CA CYS A 40 -9.63 0.33 3.67
C CYS A 40 -8.91 0.95 2.49
N LEU A 41 -7.99 0.20 1.90
CA LEU A 41 -7.25 0.61 0.72
C LEU A 41 -7.96 0.09 -0.52
N LEU A 42 -8.39 1.00 -1.40
CA LEU A 42 -8.94 0.61 -2.70
C LEU A 42 -7.78 0.55 -3.70
N HIS A 43 -7.55 -0.63 -4.24
CA HIS A 43 -6.40 -0.91 -5.09
C HIS A 43 -6.87 -1.23 -6.51
N PHE A 44 -6.58 -0.31 -7.45
CA PHE A 44 -6.94 -0.47 -8.86
C PHE A 44 -5.68 -0.82 -9.64
N ASP A 45 -5.51 -2.10 -9.96
CA ASP A 45 -4.27 -2.59 -10.58
C ASP A 45 -4.53 -3.91 -11.28
N ALA A 46 -3.69 -4.23 -12.24
CA ALA A 46 -3.67 -5.55 -12.90
C ALA A 46 -2.99 -6.60 -12.02
N HIS A 47 -2.17 -6.17 -11.06
CA HIS A 47 -1.34 -7.02 -10.21
C HIS A 47 -1.80 -6.94 -8.76
N ALA A 48 -1.76 -8.07 -8.04
CA ALA A 48 -2.15 -8.11 -6.63
C ALA A 48 -1.14 -7.40 -5.71
N ASP A 49 0.14 -7.42 -6.08
CA ASP A 49 1.24 -6.82 -5.32
C ASP A 49 1.32 -7.33 -3.87
N LEU A 50 1.05 -8.63 -3.71
CA LEU A 50 0.99 -9.29 -2.41
C LEU A 50 2.18 -10.19 -2.13
N ARG A 51 3.24 -10.14 -2.94
CA ARG A 51 4.44 -10.92 -2.71
C ARG A 51 5.12 -10.46 -1.43
N GLU A 52 5.61 -11.41 -0.64
CA GLU A 52 6.37 -11.10 0.57
C GLU A 52 7.65 -10.35 0.22
N SER A 53 8.33 -10.78 -0.85
CA SER A 53 9.50 -10.10 -1.39
C SER A 53 9.64 -10.40 -2.88
N TYR A 54 10.41 -9.59 -3.59
CA TYR A 54 10.72 -9.80 -5.00
C TYR A 54 12.23 -9.69 -5.16
N ASN A 55 12.88 -10.77 -5.63
CA ASN A 55 14.34 -10.85 -5.73
C ASN A 55 15.04 -10.45 -4.42
N GLY A 56 14.47 -10.86 -3.28
CA GLY A 56 15.03 -10.53 -1.96
C GLY A 56 14.63 -9.17 -1.41
N GLU A 57 13.91 -8.36 -2.18
CA GLU A 57 13.50 -7.01 -1.77
C GLU A 57 12.07 -7.01 -1.23
N LYS A 58 11.91 -6.71 0.06
CA LYS A 58 10.59 -6.62 0.70
C LYS A 58 9.77 -5.41 0.26
N PHE A 59 10.45 -4.32 -0.10
CA PHE A 59 9.80 -3.06 -0.46
C PHE A 59 9.82 -2.80 -1.96
N SER A 60 9.80 -3.85 -2.78
CA SER A 60 9.69 -3.72 -4.23
C SER A 60 8.26 -3.36 -4.64
N HIS A 61 8.11 -2.96 -5.91
CA HIS A 61 6.78 -2.70 -6.49
C HIS A 61 5.87 -3.93 -6.42
N ALA A 62 6.44 -5.14 -6.53
CA ALA A 62 5.66 -6.39 -6.52
C ALA A 62 5.16 -6.76 -5.12
N SER A 63 5.63 -6.07 -4.08
CA SER A 63 5.27 -6.34 -2.69
C SER A 63 4.57 -5.16 -2.02
N ALA A 64 4.24 -4.11 -2.78
CA ALA A 64 3.72 -2.85 -2.23
C ALA A 64 2.47 -3.05 -1.38
N ILE A 65 1.48 -3.79 -1.90
CA ILE A 65 0.23 -4.01 -1.17
C ILE A 65 0.46 -4.93 0.02
N LYS A 66 1.35 -5.92 -0.10
CA LYS A 66 1.70 -6.78 1.03
C LYS A 66 2.28 -5.95 2.19
N ARG A 67 3.12 -4.96 1.88
CA ARG A 67 3.66 -4.07 2.93
C ARG A 67 2.58 -3.21 3.56
N CYS A 68 1.58 -2.79 2.81
CA CYS A 68 0.43 -2.08 3.37
C CYS A 68 -0.35 -2.97 4.34
N LEU A 69 -0.50 -4.24 4.03
CA LEU A 69 -1.21 -5.20 4.88
C LEU A 69 -0.42 -5.58 6.14
N ASP A 70 0.85 -5.20 6.27
CA ASP A 70 1.60 -5.36 7.51
C ASP A 70 1.00 -4.54 8.66
N TYR A 71 0.24 -3.48 8.35
CA TYR A 71 -0.54 -2.75 9.35
C TYR A 71 -1.83 -3.53 9.61
N LYS A 72 -2.06 -3.90 10.87
CA LYS A 72 -3.19 -4.76 11.26
C LYS A 72 -4.56 -4.13 11.01
N ASN A 73 -4.63 -2.81 10.99
CA ASN A 73 -5.87 -2.06 10.80
C ASN A 73 -6.16 -1.72 9.33
N VAL A 74 -5.33 -2.20 8.41
CA VAL A 74 -5.48 -1.95 6.97
C VAL A 74 -6.08 -3.18 6.30
N SER A 75 -7.15 -2.97 5.55
CA SER A 75 -7.72 -3.98 4.64
C SER A 75 -7.61 -3.46 3.22
N VAL A 76 -7.66 -4.37 2.25
CA VAL A 76 -7.52 -4.03 0.83
C VAL A 76 -8.68 -4.62 0.04
N ILE A 77 -9.26 -3.83 -0.86
CA ILE A 77 -10.16 -4.31 -1.90
C ILE A 77 -9.50 -4.01 -3.23
N SER A 78 -9.18 -5.04 -4.00
CA SER A 78 -8.49 -4.91 -5.27
C SER A 78 -9.43 -5.07 -6.44
N PHE A 79 -9.28 -4.22 -7.43
CA PHE A 79 -10.08 -4.22 -8.66
C PHE A 79 -9.17 -4.37 -9.87
N GLY A 80 -9.58 -5.20 -10.82
CA GLY A 80 -8.89 -5.33 -12.10
C GLY A 80 -7.73 -6.33 -12.10
N ILE A 81 -7.57 -7.12 -11.05
CA ILE A 81 -6.47 -8.07 -10.94
C ILE A 81 -6.54 -9.10 -12.06
N ARG A 82 -5.47 -9.21 -12.85
CA ARG A 82 -5.35 -10.15 -13.96
C ARG A 82 -4.08 -10.99 -13.89
N ASN A 83 -3.18 -10.68 -12.96
CA ASN A 83 -1.89 -11.34 -12.83
C ASN A 83 -1.58 -11.53 -11.35
N ILE A 84 -1.59 -12.79 -10.92
CA ILE A 84 -1.37 -13.14 -9.51
C ILE A 84 -0.54 -14.42 -9.45
N SER A 85 0.48 -14.46 -8.61
CA SER A 85 1.30 -15.65 -8.39
C SER A 85 0.63 -16.61 -7.41
N LYS A 86 1.08 -17.86 -7.37
CA LYS A 86 0.57 -18.85 -6.42
C LYS A 86 0.73 -18.41 -4.97
N ASN A 87 1.83 -17.74 -4.67
CA ASN A 87 2.12 -17.25 -3.32
C ASN A 87 1.18 -16.13 -2.88
N GLU A 88 0.55 -15.44 -3.83
CA GLU A 88 -0.36 -14.34 -3.56
C GLU A 88 -1.81 -14.78 -3.34
N ILE A 89 -2.18 -15.97 -3.77
CA ILE A 89 -3.57 -16.46 -3.74
C ILE A 89 -4.14 -16.54 -2.32
N HIS A 90 -3.28 -16.74 -1.32
CA HIS A 90 -3.69 -16.92 0.07
C HIS A 90 -3.96 -15.62 0.81
N TYR A 91 -3.81 -14.49 0.17
CA TYR A 91 -4.08 -13.18 0.76
C TYR A 91 -5.35 -12.58 0.15
#